data_edac271ab49bbf6eb05f28d85f258804
#
_entry.id   edac271ab49bbf6eb05f28d85f258804
#
_cell.length_a   1.000
_cell.length_b   1.000
_cell.length_c   1.000
_cell.angle_alpha   90.00
_cell.angle_beta   90.00
_cell.angle_gamma   90.00
#
_symmetry.space_group_name_H-M   'P 1'
#
loop_
_entity.id
_entity.type
_entity.pdbx_description
1 polymer ?
#
loop_
_entity_poly.entity_id
_entity_poly.type
_entity_poly.pdbx_seq_one_letter_code
_entity_poly.pdbx_strand_id
1 'polypeptide(L)'
;KFDYIICHGAYSWVPEDVQAAIMRVCHENLTDNGVAYISYNVYPGWKTHEIARDAMLFHTRNISDNRHEKVSHARGMIQYMHEMSTGGRGFRQVRDRESEWIQNARAYYIAHEFLETHNAPCYFSQFASRAQAHGLSYLGDTQLATMFVETLGDEHKERLINASEGDQVMLEQYLDFLRNRSFRQTLLVKNTFAA
;
A
#
# COMPACT_ATOMS: atom_id res chain seq x y z
N LYS A 1 0.62 -27.39 -8.32
CA LYS A 1 0.16 -26.23 -9.09
C LYS A 1 -1.23 -25.83 -8.60
N PHE A 2 -1.49 -24.51 -8.57
CA PHE A 2 -2.74 -23.92 -8.08
C PHE A 2 -3.30 -22.96 -9.13
N ASP A 3 -4.61 -22.91 -9.26
CA ASP A 3 -5.28 -21.94 -10.13
C ASP A 3 -5.35 -20.57 -9.45
N TYR A 4 -5.35 -20.53 -8.11
CA TYR A 4 -5.34 -19.30 -7.33
C TYR A 4 -4.31 -19.36 -6.20
N ILE A 5 -3.53 -18.30 -6.06
CA ILE A 5 -2.64 -18.07 -4.91
C ILE A 5 -3.00 -16.71 -4.31
N ILE A 6 -3.27 -16.66 -3.01
CA ILE A 6 -3.71 -15.44 -2.33
C ILE A 6 -2.70 -15.06 -1.24
N CYS A 7 -2.13 -13.85 -1.35
CA CYS A 7 -1.30 -13.22 -0.34
C CYS A 7 -1.96 -11.89 0.08
N HIS A 8 -2.87 -11.97 1.05
CA HIS A 8 -3.61 -10.79 1.53
C HIS A 8 -3.02 -10.24 2.82
N GLY A 9 -2.71 -8.92 2.82
CA GLY A 9 -2.26 -8.20 4.00
C GLY A 9 -0.88 -8.62 4.55
N ALA A 10 -0.04 -9.27 3.74
CA ALA A 10 1.26 -9.77 4.21
C ALA A 10 2.46 -9.10 3.52
N TYR A 11 2.36 -8.81 2.23
CA TYR A 11 3.51 -8.42 1.38
C TYR A 11 4.28 -7.21 1.91
N SER A 12 3.63 -6.18 2.40
CA SER A 12 4.30 -4.98 2.94
C SER A 12 4.89 -5.18 4.34
N TRP A 13 4.52 -6.26 5.03
CA TRP A 13 4.89 -6.51 6.43
C TRP A 13 6.07 -7.48 6.59
N VAL A 14 6.68 -7.86 5.49
CA VAL A 14 7.80 -8.80 5.47
C VAL A 14 9.04 -8.18 4.81
N PRO A 15 10.26 -8.65 5.17
CA PRO A 15 11.50 -8.20 4.56
C PRO A 15 11.56 -8.48 3.05
N GLU A 16 12.46 -7.81 2.35
CA GLU A 16 12.56 -7.84 0.88
C GLU A 16 12.86 -9.24 0.32
N ASP A 17 13.66 -10.04 1.01
CA ASP A 17 13.95 -11.43 0.65
C ASP A 17 12.70 -12.31 0.72
N VAL A 18 11.82 -12.07 1.71
CA VAL A 18 10.53 -12.76 1.82
C VAL A 18 9.55 -12.26 0.76
N GLN A 19 9.56 -10.96 0.43
CA GLN A 19 8.78 -10.43 -0.69
C GLN A 19 9.17 -11.10 -2.02
N ALA A 20 10.48 -11.24 -2.28
CA ALA A 20 10.99 -11.96 -3.44
C ALA A 20 10.60 -13.45 -3.42
N ALA A 21 10.62 -14.09 -2.25
CA ALA A 21 10.17 -15.47 -2.10
C ALA A 21 8.67 -15.64 -2.41
N ILE A 22 7.81 -14.68 -2.01
CA ILE A 22 6.37 -14.68 -2.35
C ILE A 22 6.20 -14.66 -3.87
N MET A 23 6.90 -13.76 -4.59
CA MET A 23 6.84 -13.69 -6.06
C MET A 23 7.29 -15.00 -6.71
N ARG A 24 8.42 -15.57 -6.25
CA ARG A 24 8.92 -16.85 -6.74
C ARG A 24 7.92 -17.98 -6.50
N VAL A 25 7.34 -18.08 -5.31
CA VAL A 25 6.33 -19.10 -4.98
C VAL A 25 5.11 -18.97 -5.89
N CYS A 26 4.65 -17.76 -6.16
CA CYS A 26 3.56 -17.52 -7.11
C CYS A 26 3.93 -18.04 -8.50
N HIS A 27 5.08 -17.65 -9.04
CA HIS A 27 5.52 -18.10 -10.37
C HIS A 27 5.68 -19.62 -10.47
N GLU A 28 6.34 -20.23 -9.48
CA GLU A 28 6.62 -21.68 -9.49
C GLU A 28 5.36 -22.52 -9.33
N ASN A 29 4.36 -22.06 -8.59
CA ASN A 29 3.22 -22.88 -8.18
C ASN A 29 1.90 -22.57 -8.87
N LEU A 30 1.75 -21.47 -9.59
CA LEU A 30 0.59 -21.24 -10.45
C LEU A 30 0.52 -22.25 -11.59
N THR A 31 -0.68 -22.66 -11.96
CA THR A 31 -0.97 -23.25 -13.28
C THR A 31 -0.71 -22.21 -14.37
N ASP A 32 -0.70 -22.62 -15.64
CA ASP A 32 -0.40 -21.70 -16.75
C ASP A 32 -1.48 -20.61 -16.91
N ASN A 33 -2.72 -20.91 -16.53
CA ASN A 33 -3.85 -19.98 -16.50
C ASN A 33 -4.19 -19.50 -15.09
N GLY A 34 -3.32 -19.75 -14.11
CA GLY A 34 -3.55 -19.39 -12.71
C GLY A 34 -3.33 -17.91 -12.44
N VAL A 35 -3.98 -17.40 -11.40
CA VAL A 35 -3.93 -16.00 -10.97
C VAL A 35 -3.41 -15.92 -9.54
N ALA A 36 -2.40 -15.08 -9.30
CA ALA A 36 -1.99 -14.69 -7.97
C ALA A 36 -2.64 -13.35 -7.59
N TYR A 37 -3.19 -13.29 -6.38
CA TYR A 37 -3.66 -12.06 -5.76
C TYR A 37 -2.66 -11.66 -4.68
N ILE A 38 -2.14 -10.43 -4.76
CA ILE A 38 -1.26 -9.86 -3.74
C ILE A 38 -1.77 -8.48 -3.35
N SER A 39 -1.99 -8.26 -2.05
CA SER A 39 -2.32 -6.94 -1.53
C SER A 39 -1.16 -6.33 -0.74
N TYR A 40 -0.99 -5.02 -0.86
CA TYR A 40 0.14 -4.30 -0.28
C TYR A 40 -0.13 -2.81 -0.15
N ASN A 41 0.62 -2.17 0.74
CA ASN A 41 0.60 -0.73 0.95
C ASN A 41 1.36 -0.02 -0.17
N VAL A 42 0.81 1.09 -0.68
CA VAL A 42 1.42 1.82 -1.79
C VAL A 42 1.60 3.31 -1.52
N TYR A 43 2.64 3.85 -2.12
CA TYR A 43 2.83 5.28 -2.29
C TYR A 43 2.03 5.80 -3.49
N PRO A 44 1.59 7.07 -3.43
CA PRO A 44 1.94 8.11 -2.46
C PRO A 44 1.11 8.09 -1.17
N GLY A 45 -0.07 7.45 -1.15
CA GLY A 45 -1.03 7.58 -0.08
C GLY A 45 -0.48 7.14 1.28
N TRP A 46 0.33 6.08 1.32
CA TRP A 46 0.94 5.62 2.56
C TRP A 46 1.86 6.65 3.22
N LYS A 47 2.46 7.58 2.46
CA LYS A 47 3.30 8.64 3.02
C LYS A 47 2.58 9.53 4.05
N THR A 48 1.27 9.65 3.93
CA THR A 48 0.48 10.41 4.91
C THR A 48 0.41 9.69 6.26
N HIS A 49 0.43 8.36 6.25
CA HIS A 49 0.42 7.54 7.47
C HIS A 49 1.81 7.43 8.13
N GLU A 50 2.89 7.58 7.36
CA GLU A 50 4.27 7.44 7.87
C GLU A 50 4.59 8.44 8.98
N ILE A 51 4.11 9.67 8.90
CA ILE A 51 4.34 10.70 9.93
C ILE A 51 3.78 10.24 11.29
N ALA A 52 2.55 9.73 11.29
CA ALA A 52 1.91 9.22 12.49
C ALA A 52 2.62 7.95 12.99
N ARG A 53 2.95 7.03 12.09
CA ARG A 53 3.67 5.80 12.39
C ARG A 53 5.03 6.08 13.03
N ASP A 54 5.83 6.95 12.44
CA ASP A 54 7.15 7.31 12.95
C ASP A 54 7.08 7.92 14.34
N ALA A 55 6.12 8.81 14.57
CA ALA A 55 5.89 9.42 15.89
C ALA A 55 5.48 8.38 16.94
N MET A 56 4.58 7.45 16.57
CA MET A 56 4.14 6.37 17.47
C MET A 56 5.30 5.42 17.79
N LEU A 57 6.05 4.96 16.80
CA LEU A 57 7.20 4.07 16.99
C LEU A 57 8.28 4.74 17.85
N PHE A 58 8.60 6.00 17.55
CA PHE A 58 9.56 6.77 18.35
C PHE A 58 9.13 6.88 19.80
N HIS A 59 7.85 7.21 20.05
CA HIS A 59 7.34 7.38 21.41
C HIS A 59 7.28 6.07 22.19
N THR A 60 6.92 4.97 21.51
CA THR A 60 6.73 3.66 22.16
C THR A 60 7.97 2.77 22.20
N ARG A 61 9.11 3.22 21.70
CA ARG A 61 10.35 2.41 21.57
C ARG A 61 10.85 1.79 22.87
N ASN A 62 10.59 2.43 24.00
CA ASN A 62 11.02 1.99 25.34
C ASN A 62 9.83 1.53 26.21
N ILE A 63 8.63 1.39 25.64
CA ILE A 63 7.47 0.86 26.33
C ILE A 63 7.57 -0.68 26.36
N SER A 64 7.05 -1.29 27.42
CA SER A 64 7.00 -2.75 27.58
C SER A 64 6.36 -3.44 26.36
N ASP A 65 6.60 -4.75 26.20
CA ASP A 65 6.01 -5.54 25.09
C ASP A 65 4.49 -5.77 25.24
N ASN A 66 3.86 -5.18 26.25
CA ASN A 66 2.42 -5.20 26.39
C ASN A 66 1.76 -4.40 25.25
N ARG A 67 1.12 -5.12 24.34
CA ARG A 67 0.48 -4.55 23.14
C ARG A 67 -0.58 -3.49 23.49
N HIS A 68 -1.37 -3.70 24.54
CA HIS A 68 -2.40 -2.73 24.97
C HIS A 68 -1.77 -1.43 25.47
N GLU A 69 -0.71 -1.54 26.25
CA GLU A 69 0.04 -0.40 26.77
C GLU A 69 0.68 0.39 25.61
N LYS A 70 1.37 -0.29 24.69
CA LYS A 70 1.94 0.34 23.49
C LYS A 70 0.89 1.09 22.67
N VAL A 71 -0.27 0.50 22.40
CA VAL A 71 -1.37 1.16 21.67
C VAL A 71 -1.90 2.38 22.41
N SER A 72 -2.05 2.31 23.73
CA SER A 72 -2.50 3.45 24.54
C SER A 72 -1.52 4.61 24.44
N HIS A 73 -0.23 4.35 24.61
CA HIS A 73 0.83 5.36 24.49
C HIS A 73 0.93 5.93 23.07
N ALA A 74 0.79 5.09 22.04
CA ALA A 74 0.80 5.51 20.65
C ALA A 74 -0.36 6.50 20.35
N ARG A 75 -1.57 6.20 20.81
CA ARG A 75 -2.71 7.12 20.71
C ARG A 75 -2.47 8.43 21.47
N GLY A 76 -1.92 8.35 22.67
CA GLY A 76 -1.55 9.53 23.45
C GLY A 76 -0.58 10.44 22.71
N MET A 77 0.40 9.86 21.99
CA MET A 77 1.33 10.63 21.16
C MET A 77 0.62 11.35 20.01
N ILE A 78 -0.30 10.69 19.33
CA ILE A 78 -1.07 11.33 18.25
C ILE A 78 -1.98 12.44 18.78
N GLN A 79 -2.61 12.24 19.94
CA GLN A 79 -3.40 13.28 20.59
C GLN A 79 -2.52 14.47 20.97
N TYR A 80 -1.34 14.23 21.55
CA TYR A 80 -0.37 15.28 21.88
C TYR A 80 0.06 16.06 20.63
N MET A 81 0.34 15.39 19.52
CA MET A 81 0.66 16.05 18.25
C MET A 81 -0.51 16.89 17.75
N HIS A 82 -1.74 16.41 17.89
CA HIS A 82 -2.93 17.14 17.50
C HIS A 82 -3.07 18.46 18.28
N GLU A 83 -2.83 18.44 19.57
CA GLU A 83 -2.98 19.60 20.45
C GLU A 83 -1.83 20.61 20.31
N MET A 84 -0.59 20.13 20.18
CA MET A 84 0.61 20.94 20.32
C MET A 84 1.28 21.34 19.01
N SER A 85 0.85 20.81 17.86
CA SER A 85 1.54 21.06 16.58
C SER A 85 1.33 22.48 16.09
N THR A 86 2.43 23.15 15.75
CA THR A 86 2.50 24.50 15.17
C THR A 86 2.68 24.51 13.66
N GLY A 87 2.66 23.34 13.01
CA GLY A 87 2.85 23.17 11.57
C GLY A 87 1.86 23.97 10.71
N GLY A 88 2.23 24.22 9.45
CA GLY A 88 1.41 24.94 8.48
C GLY A 88 0.05 24.28 8.19
N ARG A 89 -0.85 25.02 7.49
CA ARG A 89 -2.23 24.57 7.24
C ARG A 89 -2.33 23.16 6.64
N GLY A 90 -1.51 22.83 5.63
CA GLY A 90 -1.54 21.53 4.97
C GLY A 90 -1.16 20.39 5.93
N PHE A 91 -0.14 20.58 6.74
CA PHE A 91 0.25 19.61 7.75
C PHE A 91 -0.85 19.38 8.78
N ARG A 92 -1.50 20.46 9.24
CA ARG A 92 -2.62 20.33 10.20
C ARG A 92 -3.78 19.51 9.62
N GLN A 93 -4.16 19.71 8.36
CA GLN A 93 -5.24 18.94 7.74
C GLN A 93 -4.94 17.44 7.68
N VAL A 94 -3.71 17.06 7.29
CA VAL A 94 -3.28 15.65 7.27
C VAL A 94 -3.31 15.07 8.69
N ARG A 95 -2.69 15.76 9.64
CA ARG A 95 -2.63 15.37 11.04
C ARG A 95 -4.01 15.18 11.66
N ASP A 96 -4.95 16.10 11.44
CA ASP A 96 -6.28 16.06 12.03
C ASP A 96 -7.05 14.85 11.53
N ARG A 97 -6.96 14.56 10.22
CA ARG A 97 -7.56 13.38 9.59
C ARG A 97 -6.97 12.07 10.15
N GLU A 98 -5.65 11.99 10.26
CA GLU A 98 -4.97 10.82 10.82
C GLU A 98 -5.32 10.62 12.31
N SER A 99 -5.35 11.72 13.08
CA SER A 99 -5.72 11.67 14.50
C SER A 99 -7.14 11.14 14.69
N GLU A 100 -8.13 11.68 13.98
CA GLU A 100 -9.52 11.22 14.06
C GLU A 100 -9.63 9.73 13.74
N TRP A 101 -8.98 9.29 12.66
CA TRP A 101 -9.00 7.89 12.25
C TRP A 101 -8.34 6.97 13.29
N ILE A 102 -7.15 7.33 13.79
CA ILE A 102 -6.39 6.54 14.78
C ILE A 102 -7.16 6.43 16.11
N GLN A 103 -7.82 7.49 16.56
CA GLN A 103 -8.58 7.47 17.81
C GLN A 103 -9.79 6.52 17.71
N ASN A 104 -10.41 6.39 16.54
CA ASN A 104 -11.58 5.55 16.31
C ASN A 104 -11.24 4.11 15.88
N ALA A 105 -10.03 3.83 15.43
CA ALA A 105 -9.62 2.51 14.96
C ALA A 105 -9.54 1.50 16.12
N ARG A 106 -9.74 0.22 15.83
CA ARG A 106 -9.60 -0.84 16.84
C ARG A 106 -8.14 -1.03 17.26
N ALA A 107 -7.89 -1.38 18.53
CA ALA A 107 -6.55 -1.51 19.09
C ALA A 107 -5.66 -2.50 18.31
N TYR A 108 -6.20 -3.65 17.90
CA TYR A 108 -5.44 -4.64 17.12
C TYR A 108 -4.99 -4.08 15.75
N TYR A 109 -5.82 -3.23 15.14
CA TYR A 109 -5.51 -2.59 13.86
C TYR A 109 -4.36 -1.60 14.03
N ILE A 110 -4.42 -0.73 15.05
CA ILE A 110 -3.32 0.20 15.38
C ILE A 110 -2.01 -0.56 15.64
N ALA A 111 -2.09 -1.65 16.40
CA ALA A 111 -0.91 -2.45 16.68
C ALA A 111 -0.29 -3.03 15.41
N HIS A 112 -1.10 -3.47 14.45
CA HIS A 112 -0.62 -4.04 13.20
C HIS A 112 -0.14 -2.96 12.21
N GLU A 113 -0.94 -1.94 11.94
CA GLU A 113 -0.63 -0.94 10.91
C GLU A 113 0.47 0.05 11.33
N PHE A 114 0.59 0.36 12.63
CA PHE A 114 1.48 1.44 13.08
C PHE A 114 2.62 0.98 13.97
N LEU A 115 2.54 -0.17 14.63
CA LEU A 115 3.53 -0.59 15.61
C LEU A 115 4.33 -1.82 15.21
N GLU A 116 4.04 -2.46 14.07
CA GLU A 116 4.87 -3.54 13.54
C GLU A 116 6.24 -3.02 13.08
N THR A 117 7.29 -3.83 13.25
CA THR A 117 8.66 -3.43 12.94
C THR A 117 8.86 -3.18 11.44
N HIS A 118 8.32 -4.09 10.62
CA HIS A 118 8.42 -3.99 9.17
C HIS A 118 7.16 -3.35 8.58
N ASN A 119 7.34 -2.38 7.73
CA ASN A 119 6.36 -1.90 6.78
C ASN A 119 7.12 -1.32 5.59
N ALA A 120 6.98 -1.94 4.44
CA ALA A 120 7.68 -1.58 3.22
C ALA A 120 6.70 -1.27 2.08
N PRO A 121 6.00 -0.11 2.13
CA PRO A 121 5.19 0.36 1.02
C PRO A 121 6.08 0.61 -0.20
N CYS A 122 5.52 0.45 -1.39
CA CYS A 122 6.24 0.74 -2.62
C CYS A 122 5.34 1.46 -3.62
N TYR A 123 5.91 2.05 -4.65
CA TYR A 123 5.14 2.51 -5.81
C TYR A 123 4.64 1.32 -6.62
N PHE A 124 3.49 1.45 -7.28
CA PHE A 124 2.93 0.40 -8.12
C PHE A 124 3.90 -0.03 -9.23
N SER A 125 4.56 0.91 -9.88
CA SER A 125 5.57 0.63 -10.89
C SER A 125 6.75 -0.21 -10.36
N GLN A 126 7.17 0.00 -9.12
CA GLN A 126 8.20 -0.81 -8.46
C GLN A 126 7.70 -2.24 -8.19
N PHE A 127 6.46 -2.37 -7.72
CA PHE A 127 5.85 -3.69 -7.51
C PHE A 127 5.73 -4.46 -8.83
N ALA A 128 5.23 -3.83 -9.89
CA ALA A 128 5.10 -4.43 -11.22
C ALA A 128 6.47 -4.88 -11.78
N SER A 129 7.52 -4.05 -11.61
CA SER A 129 8.88 -4.39 -12.02
C SER A 129 9.43 -5.59 -11.23
N ARG A 130 9.17 -5.69 -9.92
CA ARG A 130 9.54 -6.85 -9.10
C ARG A 130 8.81 -8.12 -9.55
N ALA A 131 7.51 -8.02 -9.85
CA ALA A 131 6.75 -9.15 -10.37
C ALA A 131 7.31 -9.62 -11.72
N GLN A 132 7.62 -8.70 -12.62
CA GLN A 132 8.20 -9.00 -13.94
C GLN A 132 9.56 -9.70 -13.82
N ALA A 133 10.41 -9.25 -12.90
CA ALA A 133 11.72 -9.88 -12.64
C ALA A 133 11.59 -11.33 -12.15
N HIS A 134 10.43 -11.73 -11.63
CA HIS A 134 10.13 -13.10 -11.20
C HIS A 134 9.23 -13.87 -12.21
N GLY A 135 9.10 -13.40 -13.46
CA GLY A 135 8.32 -14.07 -14.50
C GLY A 135 6.80 -13.95 -14.35
N LEU A 136 6.33 -12.92 -13.63
CA LEU A 136 4.92 -12.60 -13.45
C LEU A 136 4.58 -11.31 -14.18
N SER A 137 3.40 -11.23 -14.76
CA SER A 137 2.85 -10.05 -15.42
C SER A 137 1.64 -9.51 -14.68
N TYR A 138 1.50 -8.19 -14.68
CA TYR A 138 0.31 -7.51 -14.18
C TYR A 138 -0.90 -7.84 -15.05
N LEU A 139 -1.97 -8.34 -14.44
CA LEU A 139 -3.25 -8.60 -15.10
C LEU A 139 -4.25 -7.47 -14.84
N GLY A 140 -4.31 -6.97 -13.62
CA GLY A 140 -5.26 -5.94 -13.22
C GLY A 140 -5.32 -5.76 -11.71
N ASP A 141 -6.21 -4.87 -11.26
CA ASP A 141 -6.54 -4.66 -9.85
C ASP A 141 -7.95 -5.19 -9.56
N THR A 142 -8.17 -5.75 -8.38
CA THR A 142 -9.52 -6.26 -8.01
C THR A 142 -10.55 -5.14 -7.90
N GLN A 143 -10.12 -3.92 -7.66
CA GLN A 143 -10.96 -2.73 -7.70
C GLN A 143 -10.96 -2.11 -9.10
N LEU A 144 -11.61 -2.75 -10.05
CA LEU A 144 -11.61 -2.37 -11.48
C LEU A 144 -11.83 -0.88 -11.72
N ALA A 145 -12.73 -0.23 -10.96
CA ALA A 145 -13.00 1.21 -11.09
C ALA A 145 -11.76 2.09 -10.88
N THR A 146 -10.72 1.58 -10.22
CA THR A 146 -9.47 2.32 -9.99
C THR A 146 -8.52 2.30 -11.18
N MET A 147 -8.73 1.39 -12.13
CA MET A 147 -7.90 1.24 -13.33
C MET A 147 -8.33 2.19 -14.46
N PHE A 148 -9.54 2.73 -14.40
CA PHE A 148 -10.13 3.51 -15.49
C PHE A 148 -10.00 5.02 -15.27
N VAL A 149 -9.83 5.74 -16.38
CA VAL A 149 -9.64 7.20 -16.43
C VAL A 149 -10.94 7.96 -16.66
N GLU A 150 -12.04 7.26 -16.91
CA GLU A 150 -13.35 7.84 -17.30
C GLU A 150 -13.92 8.79 -16.26
N THR A 151 -13.51 8.65 -15.00
CA THR A 151 -13.93 9.52 -13.91
C THR A 151 -13.23 10.89 -13.87
N LEU A 152 -12.22 11.11 -14.73
CA LEU A 152 -11.37 12.31 -14.68
C LEU A 152 -11.87 13.46 -15.57
N GLY A 153 -12.86 13.21 -16.44
CA GLY A 153 -13.27 14.16 -17.49
C GLY A 153 -12.36 14.10 -18.72
N ASP A 154 -12.92 14.41 -19.89
CA ASP A 154 -12.29 14.10 -21.19
C ASP A 154 -10.92 14.75 -21.39
N GLU A 155 -10.77 16.04 -21.04
CA GLU A 155 -9.48 16.73 -21.20
C GLU A 155 -8.35 16.10 -20.34
N HIS A 156 -8.65 15.73 -19.12
CA HIS A 156 -7.67 15.11 -18.22
C HIS A 156 -7.37 13.67 -18.62
N LYS A 157 -8.37 12.96 -19.13
CA LYS A 157 -8.23 11.62 -19.66
C LYS A 157 -7.22 11.56 -20.83
N GLU A 158 -7.40 12.41 -21.85
CA GLU A 158 -6.48 12.45 -23.01
C GLU A 158 -5.04 12.77 -22.59
N ARG A 159 -4.86 13.74 -21.70
CA ARG A 159 -3.55 14.12 -21.19
C ARG A 159 -2.86 12.96 -20.47
N LEU A 160 -3.59 12.20 -19.68
CA LEU A 160 -3.07 11.08 -18.91
C LEU A 160 -2.71 9.90 -19.81
N ILE A 161 -3.58 9.55 -20.79
CA ILE A 161 -3.32 8.51 -21.78
C ILE A 161 -2.06 8.85 -22.59
N ASN A 162 -1.92 10.10 -23.05
CA ASN A 162 -0.74 10.54 -23.77
C ASN A 162 0.53 10.49 -22.90
N ALA A 163 0.45 10.88 -21.63
CA ALA A 163 1.58 10.84 -20.71
C ALA A 163 2.04 9.42 -20.35
N SER A 164 1.15 8.43 -20.44
CA SER A 164 1.47 7.02 -20.18
C SER A 164 2.02 6.26 -21.39
N GLU A 165 2.01 6.88 -22.60
CA GLU A 165 2.52 6.31 -23.85
C GLU A 165 1.97 4.90 -24.15
N GLY A 166 0.75 4.60 -23.69
CA GLY A 166 0.11 3.29 -23.84
C GLY A 166 0.55 2.22 -22.83
N ASP A 167 1.40 2.58 -21.87
CA ASP A 167 1.81 1.68 -20.77
C ASP A 167 0.76 1.72 -19.65
N GLN A 168 0.10 0.59 -19.42
CA GLN A 168 -0.93 0.45 -18.39
C GLN A 168 -0.36 0.64 -16.97
N VAL A 169 0.86 0.20 -16.70
CA VAL A 169 1.51 0.37 -15.38
C VAL A 169 1.79 1.84 -15.12
N MET A 170 2.27 2.56 -16.13
CA MET A 170 2.48 4.00 -16.04
C MET A 170 1.18 4.77 -15.86
N LEU A 171 0.14 4.41 -16.61
CA LEU A 171 -1.19 5.01 -16.49
C LEU A 171 -1.72 4.88 -15.07
N GLU A 172 -1.69 3.66 -14.52
CA GLU A 172 -2.19 3.42 -13.17
C GLU A 172 -1.30 3.99 -12.07
N GLN A 173 0.01 4.10 -12.32
CA GLN A 173 0.89 4.83 -11.39
C GLN A 173 0.52 6.31 -11.31
N TYR A 174 0.19 6.96 -12.44
CA TYR A 174 -0.32 8.33 -12.44
C TYR A 174 -1.67 8.43 -11.70
N LEU A 175 -2.57 7.47 -11.92
CA LEU A 175 -3.84 7.41 -11.19
C LEU A 175 -3.64 7.29 -9.68
N ASP A 176 -2.64 6.53 -9.23
CA ASP A 176 -2.27 6.43 -7.81
C ASP A 176 -1.84 7.79 -7.24
N PHE A 177 -1.04 8.57 -7.99
CA PHE A 177 -0.66 9.93 -7.60
C PHE A 177 -1.87 10.86 -7.50
N LEU A 178 -2.74 10.84 -8.50
CA LEU A 178 -3.92 11.72 -8.56
C LEU A 178 -4.94 11.41 -7.44
N ARG A 179 -5.05 10.15 -7.05
CA ARG A 179 -6.01 9.67 -6.04
C ARG A 179 -5.42 9.54 -4.65
N ASN A 180 -4.13 9.81 -4.48
CA ASN A 180 -3.40 9.55 -3.25
C ASN A 180 -3.63 8.13 -2.71
N ARG A 181 -3.50 7.12 -3.58
CA ARG A 181 -3.79 5.73 -3.24
C ARG A 181 -2.82 5.19 -2.20
N SER A 182 -3.33 4.50 -1.17
CA SER A 182 -2.55 3.95 -0.07
C SER A 182 -2.50 2.42 -0.04
N PHE A 183 -3.38 1.73 -0.80
CA PHE A 183 -3.48 0.28 -0.80
C PHE A 183 -3.86 -0.26 -2.17
N ARG A 184 -3.21 -1.35 -2.60
CA ARG A 184 -3.52 -2.06 -3.85
C ARG A 184 -3.82 -3.53 -3.61
N GLN A 185 -4.61 -4.10 -4.52
CA GLN A 185 -5.03 -5.50 -4.56
C GLN A 185 -4.78 -6.02 -5.98
N THR A 186 -3.53 -6.36 -6.25
CA THR A 186 -3.04 -6.63 -7.59
C THR A 186 -3.22 -8.10 -7.97
N LEU A 187 -3.67 -8.33 -9.18
CA LEU A 187 -3.73 -9.63 -9.83
C LEU A 187 -2.51 -9.81 -10.75
N LEU A 188 -1.82 -10.92 -10.59
CA LEU A 188 -0.68 -11.31 -11.39
C LEU A 188 -0.93 -12.66 -12.07
N VAL A 189 -0.39 -12.82 -13.25
CA VAL A 189 -0.36 -14.09 -14.01
C VAL A 189 1.08 -14.39 -14.41
N LYS A 190 1.36 -15.60 -14.85
CA LYS A 190 2.65 -15.89 -15.48
C LYS A 190 2.82 -15.06 -16.76
N ASN A 191 4.04 -14.62 -17.03
CA ASN A 191 4.34 -13.87 -18.26
C ASN A 191 4.14 -14.68 -19.56
N THR A 192 3.94 -16.00 -19.46
CA THR A 192 3.54 -16.88 -20.57
C THR A 192 2.02 -16.94 -20.78
N PHE A 193 1.24 -16.29 -19.91
CA PHE A 193 -0.22 -16.22 -20.06
C PHE A 193 -0.56 -15.42 -21.34
N ALA A 194 -1.27 -16.07 -22.24
CA ALA A 194 -1.80 -15.41 -23.44
C ALA A 194 -3.18 -14.83 -23.10
N ALA A 195 -3.26 -13.49 -23.00
CA ALA A 195 -4.53 -12.78 -22.85
C ALA A 195 -5.24 -12.62 -24.18
#